data_979c0f3d8a3dd420896d6ba0f1445d53
#
_entry.id   979c0f3d8a3dd420896d6ba0f1445d53
#
_cell.length_a   1.000
_cell.length_b   1.000
_cell.length_c   1.000
_cell.angle_alpha   90.00
_cell.angle_beta   90.00
_cell.angle_gamma   90.00
#
_symmetry.space_group_name_H-M   'P 1'
#
loop_
_entity.id
_entity.type
_entity.pdbx_description
1 polymer ?
#
loop_
_entity_poly.entity_id
_entity_poly.type
_entity_poly.pdbx_seq_one_letter_code
_entity_poly.pdbx_strand_id
1 'polypeptide(L)'
;MSMNGDGYLDTDEALRLLDLGIRNGALLDMAMSIDNRGTPIEGESPRTYADGKARMELLGYDVHAGLRIAPGASTASLSLSHLHVVRQSDAATASIASLLRNQTVGLTITVSIYRSGGTDTAQAEPMIEFVFTGGRVNEVAYLTGGSSGHPCEIVRFGYRVMSINSAPQLATGIRGAVRTCDLTAS
;
A
#
# COMPACT_ATOMS: atom_id res chain seq x y z
N MET A 1 -15.97 1.14 3.64
CA MET A 1 -15.60 2.07 2.56
C MET A 1 -16.81 2.29 1.69
N SER A 2 -17.19 3.54 1.47
CA SER A 2 -18.37 3.88 0.65
C SER A 2 -17.96 3.94 -0.81
N MET A 3 -18.75 3.32 -1.67
CA MET A 3 -18.63 3.44 -3.12
C MET A 3 -19.87 4.15 -3.65
N ASN A 4 -19.69 5.00 -4.65
CA ASN A 4 -20.83 5.58 -5.35
C ASN A 4 -21.58 4.51 -6.16
N GLY A 5 -22.76 4.86 -6.68
CA GLY A 5 -23.60 3.91 -7.44
C GLY A 5 -22.94 3.29 -8.68
N ASP A 6 -21.85 3.89 -9.16
CA ASP A 6 -21.08 3.44 -10.32
C ASP A 6 -19.92 2.50 -9.94
N GLY A 7 -19.74 2.20 -8.65
CA GLY A 7 -18.70 1.30 -8.15
C GLY A 7 -17.33 1.94 -8.00
N TYR A 8 -17.21 3.25 -8.18
CA TYR A 8 -15.99 4.01 -7.92
C TYR A 8 -15.91 4.45 -6.47
N LEU A 9 -14.69 4.77 -6.01
CA LEU A 9 -14.48 5.35 -4.71
C LEU A 9 -15.25 6.66 -4.58
N ASP A 10 -16.06 6.76 -3.52
CA ASP A 10 -16.81 7.98 -3.22
C ASP A 10 -15.83 9.14 -2.96
N THR A 11 -16.13 10.31 -3.51
CA THR A 11 -15.24 11.48 -3.43
C THR A 11 -15.01 11.93 -1.98
N ASP A 12 -16.04 11.88 -1.13
CA ASP A 12 -15.91 12.28 0.27
C ASP A 12 -15.04 11.27 1.03
N GLU A 13 -15.16 9.99 0.71
CA GLU A 13 -14.32 8.94 1.27
C GLU A 13 -12.86 9.08 0.79
N ALA A 14 -12.63 9.43 -0.47
CA ALA A 14 -11.30 9.72 -1.01
C ALA A 14 -10.63 10.88 -0.27
N LEU A 15 -11.35 11.98 -0.05
CA LEU A 15 -10.87 13.14 0.70
C LEU A 15 -10.60 12.80 2.17
N ARG A 16 -11.46 11.97 2.78
CA ARG A 16 -11.26 11.48 4.16
C ARG A 16 -9.98 10.65 4.29
N LEU A 17 -9.73 9.74 3.36
CA LEU A 17 -8.51 8.91 3.34
C LEU A 17 -7.27 9.78 3.13
N LEU A 18 -7.35 10.75 2.24
CA LEU A 18 -6.27 11.71 2.02
C LEU A 18 -5.96 12.52 3.30
N ASP A 19 -7.00 13.05 3.96
CA ASP A 19 -6.84 13.83 5.20
C ASP A 19 -6.24 12.97 6.33
N LEU A 20 -6.67 11.72 6.48
CA LEU A 20 -6.09 10.78 7.43
C LEU A 20 -4.62 10.49 7.13
N GLY A 21 -4.27 10.28 5.86
CA GLY A 21 -2.90 10.05 5.43
C GLY A 21 -2.00 11.22 5.77
N ILE A 22 -2.45 12.44 5.46
CA ILE A 22 -1.69 13.67 5.73
C ILE A 22 -1.49 13.90 7.23
N ARG A 23 -2.53 13.72 8.05
CA ARG A 23 -2.44 13.91 9.51
C ARG A 23 -1.52 12.91 10.18
N ASN A 24 -1.47 11.69 9.69
CA ASN A 24 -0.70 10.59 10.29
C ASN A 24 0.71 10.44 9.70
N GLY A 25 0.99 11.04 8.57
CA GLY A 25 2.26 10.88 7.83
C GLY A 25 3.52 11.37 8.56
N ALA A 26 3.37 12.11 9.65
CA ALA A 26 4.51 12.58 10.45
C ALA A 26 5.10 11.52 11.41
N LEU A 27 4.41 10.39 11.64
CA LEU A 27 4.80 9.42 12.66
C LEU A 27 5.39 8.11 12.11
N LEU A 28 5.15 7.79 10.86
CA LEU A 28 5.64 6.55 10.24
C LEU A 28 6.13 6.85 8.83
N ASP A 29 7.28 6.32 8.50
CA ASP A 29 7.79 6.34 7.13
C ASP A 29 7.22 5.13 6.38
N MET A 30 6.48 5.37 5.33
CA MET A 30 5.86 4.33 4.52
C MET A 30 6.31 4.46 3.07
N ALA A 31 6.64 3.33 2.46
CA ALA A 31 7.00 3.30 1.06
C ALA A 31 6.30 2.15 0.34
N MET A 32 6.04 2.34 -0.93
CA MET A 32 5.48 1.31 -1.81
C MET A 32 6.46 1.00 -2.94
N SER A 33 6.54 -0.27 -3.31
CA SER A 33 7.11 -0.70 -4.57
C SER A 33 6.06 -1.47 -5.38
N ILE A 34 6.12 -1.31 -6.70
CA ILE A 34 5.34 -2.10 -7.64
C ILE A 34 6.33 -2.79 -8.57
N ASP A 35 6.23 -4.10 -8.65
CA ASP A 35 7.00 -4.90 -9.60
C ASP A 35 6.05 -5.50 -10.65
N ASN A 36 6.39 -5.29 -11.91
CA ASN A 36 5.69 -5.88 -13.04
C ASN A 36 6.57 -6.96 -13.66
N ARG A 37 6.50 -8.18 -13.13
CA ARG A 37 7.22 -9.36 -13.62
C ARG A 37 8.73 -9.14 -13.74
N GLY A 38 9.34 -8.59 -12.68
CA GLY A 38 10.76 -8.30 -12.62
C GLY A 38 11.15 -6.90 -13.08
N THR A 39 10.20 -6.09 -13.55
CA THR A 39 10.41 -4.69 -13.92
C THR A 39 9.80 -3.78 -12.84
N PRO A 40 10.60 -3.11 -12.02
CA PRO A 40 10.10 -2.20 -11.00
C PRO A 40 9.51 -0.94 -11.64
N ILE A 41 8.46 -0.40 -11.00
CA ILE A 41 7.99 0.96 -11.26
C ILE A 41 8.73 1.89 -10.28
N GLU A 42 9.55 2.75 -10.84
CA GLU A 42 10.38 3.68 -10.06
C GLU A 42 9.54 4.88 -9.59
N GLY A 43 9.68 5.23 -8.31
CA GLY A 43 9.12 6.43 -7.70
C GLY A 43 10.23 7.40 -7.28
N GLU A 44 9.85 8.49 -6.63
CA GLU A 44 10.74 9.58 -6.23
C GLU A 44 10.87 9.71 -4.70
N SER A 45 10.77 8.59 -3.95
CA SER A 45 11.02 8.64 -2.51
C SER A 45 12.43 9.18 -2.24
N PRO A 46 12.59 10.18 -1.36
CA PRO A 46 13.91 10.72 -1.01
C PRO A 46 14.77 9.74 -0.20
N ARG A 47 14.16 8.64 0.25
CA ARG A 47 14.84 7.63 1.07
C ARG A 47 15.65 6.68 0.20
N THR A 48 16.87 6.38 0.66
CA THR A 48 17.67 5.31 0.09
C THR A 48 17.32 3.98 0.75
N TYR A 49 17.10 2.93 -0.04
CA TYR A 49 16.77 1.59 0.43
C TYR A 49 17.94 0.64 0.25
N ALA A 50 18.02 -0.38 1.11
CA ALA A 50 19.14 -1.34 1.12
C ALA A 50 19.33 -2.08 -0.23
N ASP A 51 18.26 -2.26 -0.98
CA ASP A 51 18.28 -2.88 -2.30
C ASP A 51 18.58 -1.91 -3.46
N GLY A 52 18.82 -0.63 -3.14
CA GLY A 52 19.12 0.43 -4.11
C GLY A 52 17.98 0.81 -5.06
N LYS A 53 16.77 0.26 -4.87
CA LYS A 53 15.64 0.52 -5.75
C LYS A 53 14.88 1.76 -5.31
N ALA A 54 14.51 2.60 -6.26
CA ALA A 54 13.63 3.73 -6.02
C ALA A 54 12.22 3.24 -5.68
N ARG A 55 11.61 3.83 -4.67
CA ARG A 55 10.26 3.52 -4.21
C ARG A 55 9.38 4.76 -4.23
N MET A 56 8.09 4.54 -4.06
CA MET A 56 7.09 5.60 -3.94
C MET A 56 6.83 5.87 -2.47
N GLU A 57 6.80 7.14 -2.07
CA GLU A 57 6.39 7.52 -0.73
C GLU A 57 4.88 7.38 -0.59
N LEU A 58 4.44 6.85 0.54
CA LEU A 58 3.03 6.75 0.89
C LEU A 58 2.66 7.71 2.01
N LEU A 59 1.52 8.37 1.85
CA LEU A 59 0.86 9.14 2.91
C LEU A 59 -0.01 8.23 3.79
N GLY A 60 -0.55 7.14 3.23
CA GLY A 60 -1.37 6.19 3.94
C GLY A 60 -1.79 5.01 3.08
N TYR A 61 -2.34 4.00 3.72
CA TYR A 61 -2.95 2.85 3.07
C TYR A 61 -4.13 2.33 3.88
N ASP A 62 -5.00 1.57 3.22
CA ASP A 62 -6.14 0.89 3.82
C ASP A 62 -6.34 -0.48 3.19
N VAL A 63 -6.44 -1.49 4.02
CA VAL A 63 -6.78 -2.87 3.64
C VAL A 63 -7.43 -3.59 4.81
N HIS A 64 -8.46 -4.39 4.55
CA HIS A 64 -9.18 -5.16 5.56
C HIS A 64 -9.13 -6.65 5.26
N ALA A 65 -8.93 -7.44 6.30
CA ALA A 65 -9.13 -8.87 6.30
C ALA A 65 -10.17 -9.22 7.37
N GLY A 66 -11.15 -10.03 7.03
CA GLY A 66 -12.22 -10.38 7.96
C GLY A 66 -12.85 -11.72 7.66
N LEU A 67 -13.43 -12.35 8.66
CA LEU A 67 -14.20 -13.58 8.49
C LEU A 67 -15.66 -13.22 8.22
N ARG A 68 -16.23 -13.87 7.20
CA ARG A 68 -17.66 -13.82 6.90
C ARG A 68 -18.27 -15.18 7.15
N ILE A 69 -19.36 -15.20 7.92
CA ILE A 69 -20.17 -16.39 8.18
C ILE A 69 -21.47 -16.19 7.42
N ALA A 70 -21.72 -17.03 6.40
CA ALA A 70 -23.00 -17.00 5.71
C ALA A 70 -24.11 -17.52 6.64
N PRO A 71 -25.35 -17.00 6.57
CA PRO A 71 -26.48 -17.50 7.36
C PRO A 71 -26.66 -19.02 7.15
N GLY A 72 -26.61 -19.79 8.25
CA GLY A 72 -26.71 -21.27 8.22
C GLY A 72 -25.41 -22.01 7.92
N ALA A 73 -24.29 -21.35 7.69
CA ALA A 73 -23.00 -21.99 7.51
C ALA A 73 -22.32 -22.29 8.86
N SER A 74 -21.66 -23.44 8.96
CA SER A 74 -20.86 -23.82 10.13
C SER A 74 -19.40 -23.35 10.04
N THR A 75 -18.97 -22.86 8.88
CA THR A 75 -17.60 -22.41 8.60
C THR A 75 -17.60 -20.97 8.13
N ALA A 76 -16.60 -20.22 8.56
CA ALA A 76 -16.35 -18.86 8.09
C ALA A 76 -15.46 -18.88 6.84
N SER A 77 -15.70 -17.96 5.90
CA SER A 77 -14.81 -17.68 4.78
C SER A 77 -13.99 -16.44 5.03
N LEU A 78 -12.71 -16.44 4.61
CA LEU A 78 -11.85 -15.28 4.68
C LEU A 78 -12.20 -14.32 3.53
N SER A 79 -12.48 -13.07 3.89
CA SER A 79 -12.76 -11.97 2.95
C SER A 79 -11.65 -10.95 3.04
N LEU A 80 -11.10 -10.55 1.90
CA LEU A 80 -10.10 -9.50 1.77
C LEU A 80 -10.69 -8.33 0.98
N SER A 81 -10.44 -7.09 1.44
CA SER A 81 -10.78 -5.89 0.68
C SER A 81 -9.74 -5.60 -0.39
N HIS A 82 -10.01 -4.66 -1.29
CA HIS A 82 -8.97 -4.06 -2.11
C HIS A 82 -7.96 -3.31 -1.23
N LEU A 83 -6.72 -3.22 -1.70
CA LEU A 83 -5.73 -2.32 -1.14
C LEU A 83 -5.97 -0.91 -1.70
N HIS A 84 -6.12 0.08 -0.84
CA HIS A 84 -6.09 1.50 -1.21
C HIS A 84 -4.82 2.12 -0.67
N VAL A 85 -4.13 2.85 -1.52
CA VAL A 85 -2.97 3.64 -1.11
C VAL A 85 -3.18 5.10 -1.44
N VAL A 86 -2.72 5.97 -0.55
CA VAL A 86 -2.72 7.42 -0.71
C VAL A 86 -1.28 7.87 -0.85
N ARG A 87 -0.97 8.58 -1.92
CA ARG A 87 0.39 9.05 -2.20
C ARG A 87 0.40 10.42 -2.86
N GLN A 88 1.54 11.11 -2.79
CA GLN A 88 1.77 12.28 -3.64
C GLN A 88 2.03 11.82 -5.08
N SER A 89 1.55 12.60 -6.04
CA SER A 89 1.83 12.36 -7.46
C SER A 89 3.30 12.65 -7.76
N ASP A 90 3.97 11.74 -8.44
CA ASP A 90 5.38 11.82 -8.83
C ASP A 90 5.59 11.20 -10.23
N ALA A 91 6.82 10.92 -10.60
CA ALA A 91 7.16 10.31 -11.90
C ALA A 91 6.46 8.95 -12.14
N ALA A 92 6.11 8.20 -11.07
CA ALA A 92 5.41 6.93 -11.21
C ALA A 92 3.93 7.06 -11.59
N THR A 93 3.33 8.25 -11.45
CA THR A 93 1.90 8.50 -11.73
C THR A 93 1.50 8.05 -13.15
N ALA A 94 2.27 8.43 -14.17
CA ALA A 94 2.00 8.03 -15.55
C ALA A 94 2.18 6.52 -15.77
N SER A 95 3.15 5.91 -15.09
CA SER A 95 3.39 4.46 -15.15
C SER A 95 2.22 3.69 -14.53
N ILE A 96 1.71 4.12 -13.39
CA ILE A 96 0.53 3.53 -12.73
C ILE A 96 -0.71 3.67 -13.62
N ALA A 97 -0.93 4.83 -14.22
CA ALA A 97 -2.02 5.05 -15.18
C ALA A 97 -1.90 4.12 -16.41
N SER A 98 -0.67 3.87 -16.87
CA SER A 98 -0.41 2.93 -17.97
C SER A 98 -0.75 1.48 -17.58
N LEU A 99 -0.43 1.05 -16.34
CA LEU A 99 -0.82 -0.27 -15.83
C LEU A 99 -2.34 -0.44 -15.80
N LEU A 100 -3.08 0.61 -15.38
CA LEU A 100 -4.54 0.63 -15.39
C LEU A 100 -5.08 0.52 -16.83
N ARG A 101 -4.62 1.41 -17.73
CA ARG A 101 -5.06 1.43 -19.13
C ARG A 101 -4.83 0.09 -19.83
N ASN A 102 -3.69 -0.54 -19.60
CA ASN A 102 -3.30 -1.80 -20.21
C ASN A 102 -3.89 -3.01 -19.48
N GLN A 103 -4.67 -2.80 -18.41
CA GLN A 103 -5.25 -3.86 -17.58
C GLN A 103 -4.20 -4.90 -17.14
N THR A 104 -2.99 -4.42 -16.82
CA THR A 104 -1.85 -5.28 -16.47
C THR A 104 -2.17 -6.08 -15.21
N VAL A 105 -1.95 -7.39 -15.27
CA VAL A 105 -2.17 -8.33 -14.18
C VAL A 105 -0.86 -9.01 -13.75
N GLY A 106 -0.86 -9.58 -12.54
CA GLY A 106 0.30 -10.30 -12.01
C GLY A 106 1.34 -9.36 -11.40
N LEU A 107 0.92 -8.15 -11.01
CA LEU A 107 1.78 -7.23 -10.26
C LEU A 107 2.07 -7.78 -8.87
N THR A 108 3.25 -7.46 -8.37
CA THR A 108 3.57 -7.57 -6.94
C THR A 108 3.66 -6.15 -6.36
N ILE A 109 2.81 -5.85 -5.38
CA ILE A 109 2.79 -4.57 -4.68
C ILE A 109 3.31 -4.82 -3.27
N THR A 110 4.30 -4.07 -2.83
CA THR A 110 4.84 -4.16 -1.47
C THR A 110 4.65 -2.82 -0.77
N VAL A 111 3.97 -2.82 0.36
CA VAL A 111 3.86 -1.68 1.28
C VAL A 111 4.78 -1.95 2.46
N SER A 112 5.82 -1.13 2.60
CA SER A 112 6.83 -1.25 3.64
C SER A 112 6.68 -0.11 4.65
N ILE A 113 6.63 -0.46 5.94
CA ILE A 113 6.46 0.49 7.05
C ILE A 113 7.74 0.48 7.87
N TYR A 114 8.33 1.65 8.00
CA TYR A 114 9.57 1.88 8.73
C TYR A 114 9.29 2.63 10.03
N ARG A 115 10.17 2.54 10.98
CA ARG A 115 10.09 3.34 12.22
C ARG A 115 10.64 4.73 11.98
N SER A 116 9.90 5.74 12.44
CA SER A 116 10.40 7.11 12.53
C SER A 116 11.54 7.20 13.56
N GLY A 117 12.62 7.89 13.23
CA GLY A 117 13.69 8.24 14.17
C GLY A 117 14.98 7.44 14.06
N GLY A 118 15.12 6.58 13.08
CA GLY A 118 16.44 6.03 12.72
C GLY A 118 17.23 7.08 11.93
N THR A 119 18.28 7.63 12.54
CA THR A 119 19.29 8.40 11.81
C THR A 119 19.76 7.62 10.59
N ASP A 120 19.49 8.22 9.44
CA ASP A 120 20.22 8.06 8.17
C ASP A 120 20.89 6.70 7.96
N THR A 121 20.09 5.65 7.76
CA THR A 121 20.66 4.37 7.43
C THR A 121 20.07 3.91 6.11
N ALA A 122 20.91 3.95 5.07
CA ALA A 122 20.74 3.25 3.81
C ALA A 122 20.46 1.73 3.99
N GLN A 123 20.19 1.29 5.21
CA GLN A 123 19.95 -0.08 5.64
C GLN A 123 18.69 -0.22 6.52
N ALA A 124 17.81 0.79 6.57
CA ALA A 124 16.58 0.68 7.34
C ALA A 124 15.74 -0.47 6.81
N GLU A 125 15.61 -1.53 7.60
CA GLU A 125 14.70 -2.64 7.31
C GLU A 125 13.30 -2.29 7.79
N PRO A 126 12.25 -2.65 7.04
CA PRO A 126 10.89 -2.39 7.45
C PRO A 126 10.51 -3.22 8.68
N MET A 127 9.73 -2.63 9.57
CA MET A 127 9.18 -3.34 10.72
C MET A 127 7.99 -4.22 10.32
N ILE A 128 7.22 -3.76 9.34
CA ILE A 128 6.09 -4.49 8.76
C ILE A 128 6.15 -4.31 7.24
N GLU A 129 5.89 -5.39 6.52
CA GLU A 129 5.66 -5.38 5.09
C GLU A 129 4.37 -6.12 4.77
N PHE A 130 3.57 -5.52 3.92
CA PHE A 130 2.45 -6.18 3.27
C PHE A 130 2.83 -6.41 1.81
N VAL A 131 2.86 -7.68 1.39
CA VAL A 131 3.17 -8.07 0.02
C VAL A 131 1.90 -8.61 -0.64
N PHE A 132 1.45 -7.95 -1.69
CA PHE A 132 0.25 -8.30 -2.43
C PHE A 132 0.64 -8.88 -3.78
N THR A 133 0.31 -10.15 -4.03
CA THR A 133 0.66 -10.85 -5.27
C THR A 133 -0.56 -11.13 -6.14
N GLY A 134 -0.32 -11.32 -7.44
CA GLY A 134 -1.39 -11.44 -8.42
C GLY A 134 -2.17 -10.13 -8.58
N GLY A 135 -1.50 -9.02 -8.36
CA GLY A 135 -2.07 -7.69 -8.32
C GLY A 135 -2.45 -7.10 -9.67
N ARG A 136 -3.30 -6.11 -9.64
CA ARG A 136 -3.63 -5.21 -10.75
C ARG A 136 -4.12 -3.86 -10.23
N VAL A 137 -3.95 -2.80 -11.01
CA VAL A 137 -4.56 -1.50 -10.74
C VAL A 137 -6.02 -1.57 -11.17
N ASN A 138 -6.95 -1.25 -10.28
CA ASN A 138 -8.39 -1.22 -10.55
C ASN A 138 -8.90 0.20 -10.75
N GLU A 139 -8.29 1.18 -10.09
CA GLU A 139 -8.75 2.57 -10.11
C GLU A 139 -7.60 3.50 -9.71
N VAL A 140 -7.58 4.69 -10.27
CA VAL A 140 -6.74 5.81 -9.83
C VAL A 140 -7.62 7.05 -9.75
N ALA A 141 -7.69 7.66 -8.56
CA ALA A 141 -8.35 8.94 -8.34
C ALA A 141 -7.28 10.01 -8.14
N TYR A 142 -7.33 11.07 -8.94
CA TYR A 142 -6.41 12.22 -8.84
C TYR A 142 -7.08 13.33 -8.06
N LEU A 143 -6.39 13.83 -7.04
CA LEU A 143 -6.92 14.80 -6.10
C LEU A 143 -5.95 15.98 -5.97
N THR A 144 -6.52 17.17 -5.86
CA THR A 144 -5.77 18.38 -5.56
C THR A 144 -6.47 19.16 -4.45
N GLY A 145 -5.71 19.84 -3.61
CA GLY A 145 -6.26 20.64 -2.51
C GLY A 145 -6.10 19.96 -1.15
N GLY A 146 -6.80 20.46 -0.15
CA GLY A 146 -6.63 20.05 1.23
C GLY A 146 -5.32 20.55 1.84
N SER A 147 -4.90 19.91 2.93
CA SER A 147 -3.73 20.33 3.72
C SER A 147 -2.39 19.98 3.07
N SER A 148 -2.35 19.12 2.03
CA SER A 148 -1.08 18.74 1.40
C SER A 148 -0.43 19.84 0.55
N GLY A 149 -1.25 20.70 -0.05
CA GLY A 149 -0.77 21.70 -1.01
C GLY A 149 -0.16 21.13 -2.30
N HIS A 150 -0.07 19.81 -2.42
CA HIS A 150 0.49 19.08 -3.55
C HIS A 150 -0.55 18.18 -4.22
N PRO A 151 -0.41 17.88 -5.52
CA PRO A 151 -1.23 16.86 -6.17
C PRO A 151 -1.04 15.51 -5.48
N CYS A 152 -2.15 14.83 -5.22
CA CYS A 152 -2.17 13.50 -4.60
C CYS A 152 -2.99 12.55 -5.46
N GLU A 153 -2.78 11.28 -5.24
CA GLU A 153 -3.59 10.25 -5.87
C GLU A 153 -3.92 9.12 -4.90
N ILE A 154 -5.08 8.53 -5.11
CA ILE A 154 -5.49 7.30 -4.43
C ILE A 154 -5.52 6.20 -5.48
N VAL A 155 -4.73 5.15 -5.25
CA VAL A 155 -4.68 3.99 -6.14
C VAL A 155 -5.33 2.81 -5.46
N ARG A 156 -6.29 2.19 -6.14
CA ARG A 156 -6.95 0.96 -5.70
C ARG A 156 -6.39 -0.23 -6.45
N PHE A 157 -5.87 -1.20 -5.70
CA PHE A 157 -5.35 -2.45 -6.23
C PHE A 157 -6.26 -3.62 -5.88
N GLY A 158 -6.55 -4.47 -6.87
CA GLY A 158 -7.00 -5.83 -6.62
C GLY A 158 -5.79 -6.76 -6.51
N TYR A 159 -5.90 -7.84 -5.76
CA TYR A 159 -4.83 -8.81 -5.57
C TYR A 159 -5.44 -10.19 -5.23
N ARG A 160 -4.60 -11.23 -5.24
CA ARG A 160 -5.02 -12.61 -4.91
C ARG A 160 -4.57 -13.05 -3.53
N VAL A 161 -3.34 -12.73 -3.16
CA VAL A 161 -2.75 -13.13 -1.89
C VAL A 161 -2.17 -11.90 -1.21
N MET A 162 -2.36 -11.80 0.10
CA MET A 162 -1.71 -10.81 0.96
C MET A 162 -0.80 -11.56 1.94
N SER A 163 0.50 -11.33 1.86
CA SER A 163 1.48 -11.82 2.83
C SER A 163 1.85 -10.69 3.80
N ILE A 164 1.84 -10.98 5.08
CA ILE A 164 2.20 -10.03 6.13
C ILE A 164 3.51 -10.50 6.75
N ASN A 165 4.55 -9.68 6.61
CA ASN A 165 5.85 -9.89 7.24
C ASN A 165 6.01 -8.89 8.37
N SER A 166 6.25 -9.36 9.59
CA SER A 166 6.49 -8.49 10.75
C SER A 166 7.71 -8.92 11.52
N ALA A 167 8.50 -7.95 11.97
CA ALA A 167 9.69 -8.19 12.76
C ALA A 167 9.73 -7.32 14.01
N PRO A 168 9.91 -7.89 15.21
CA PRO A 168 10.11 -7.12 16.42
C PRO A 168 11.48 -6.41 16.35
N GLN A 169 11.61 -5.30 17.04
CA GLN A 169 12.91 -4.72 17.32
C GLN A 169 13.42 -5.26 18.65
N LEU A 170 14.63 -5.76 18.67
CA LEU A 170 15.29 -6.17 19.89
C LEU A 170 15.70 -4.94 20.72
N ALA A 171 15.97 -5.13 22.01
CA ALA A 171 16.43 -4.06 22.89
C ALA A 171 17.75 -3.40 22.42
N THR A 172 18.52 -4.10 21.58
CA THR A 172 19.73 -3.60 20.93
C THR A 172 19.47 -2.71 19.72
N GLY A 173 18.20 -2.50 19.32
CA GLY A 173 17.83 -1.76 18.11
C GLY A 173 17.87 -2.59 16.83
N ILE A 174 18.38 -3.82 16.88
CA ILE A 174 18.47 -4.72 15.72
C ILE A 174 17.12 -5.36 15.43
N ARG A 175 16.82 -5.61 14.15
CA ARG A 175 15.63 -6.34 13.71
C ARG A 175 15.67 -7.78 14.21
N GLY A 176 14.59 -8.23 14.83
CA GLY A 176 14.42 -9.62 15.25
C GLY A 176 13.94 -10.54 14.12
N ALA A 177 13.64 -11.78 14.46
CA ALA A 177 13.15 -12.76 13.50
C ALA A 177 11.83 -12.33 12.84
N VAL A 178 11.76 -12.46 11.52
CA VAL A 178 10.57 -12.17 10.74
C VAL A 178 9.53 -13.26 10.96
N ARG A 179 8.28 -12.86 11.19
CA ARG A 179 7.11 -13.73 11.20
C ARG A 179 6.29 -13.43 9.96
N THR A 180 5.87 -14.48 9.25
CA THR A 180 5.10 -14.36 8.01
C THR A 180 3.75 -15.04 8.16
N CYS A 181 2.72 -14.43 7.58
CA CYS A 181 1.38 -15.00 7.47
C CYS A 181 0.82 -14.68 6.08
N ASP A 182 0.32 -15.70 5.39
CA ASP A 182 -0.30 -15.56 4.08
C ASP A 182 -1.82 -15.65 4.22
N LEU A 183 -2.52 -14.70 3.61
CA LEU A 183 -3.97 -14.64 3.57
C LEU A 183 -4.44 -14.71 2.12
N THR A 184 -5.30 -15.68 1.83
CA THR A 184 -5.92 -15.86 0.51
C THR A 184 -7.43 -15.84 0.70
N ALA A 185 -8.14 -15.02 -0.06
CA ALA A 185 -9.60 -15.03 -0.04
C ALA A 185 -10.11 -16.40 -0.47
N SER A 186 -11.04 -16.96 0.28
CA SER A 186 -11.67 -18.28 0.05
C SER A 186 -13.03 -18.13 -0.64
#